data_7a9db16a4f22df3dc10532b4cfc8e28d
#
_entry.id   7a9db16a4f22df3dc10532b4cfc8e28d
#
_cell.length_a   1.000
_cell.length_b   1.000
_cell.length_c   1.000
_cell.angle_alpha   90.00
_cell.angle_beta   90.00
_cell.angle_gamma   90.00
#
_symmetry.space_group_name_H-M   'P 1'
#
loop_
_entity.id
_entity.type
_entity.pdbx_description
1 polymer ?
#
loop_
_entity_poly.entity_id
_entity_poly.type
_entity_poly.pdbx_seq_one_letter_code
_entity_poly.pdbx_strand_id
1 'polypeptide(L)'
;MPVRVWAMKERFGLLNKNRELIRPVSAEEKAEIREAAKEITERSITLVRDEDHKLPLSLEKDKKLLLVAVTPVAHKGNDRDFKRLQNLRDEFVKNGFEVDFRRNILYEDQGWQDNATEVYDKVIFLVARNTHTPFGPLQLWDDEAQSVWAANSMDKSKVIVISLGSPYIGNEYFERVKTYINTYSNDASTHSALLRILLGQLPFKGKSPVNLEHKLFTF
;
A
#
# COMPACT_ATOMS: atom_id res chain seq x y z
N MET A 1 -14.89 -19.32 36.20
CA MET A 1 -14.79 -18.98 34.77
C MET A 1 -15.88 -19.61 33.87
N PRO A 2 -16.27 -20.89 33.99
CA PRO A 2 -17.27 -21.49 33.08
C PRO A 2 -18.62 -20.79 33.07
N VAL A 3 -19.12 -20.39 34.24
CA VAL A 3 -20.49 -19.81 34.42
C VAL A 3 -20.68 -18.52 33.59
N ARG A 4 -19.68 -17.64 33.52
CA ARG A 4 -19.77 -16.40 32.74
C ARG A 4 -19.86 -16.66 31.23
N VAL A 5 -19.13 -17.66 30.76
CA VAL A 5 -19.13 -18.05 29.33
C VAL A 5 -20.52 -18.68 28.99
N TRP A 6 -21.09 -19.50 29.86
CA TRP A 6 -22.41 -20.05 29.65
C TRP A 6 -23.50 -18.99 29.64
N ALA A 7 -23.50 -18.08 30.61
CA ALA A 7 -24.43 -16.97 30.66
C ALA A 7 -24.35 -16.07 29.39
N MET A 8 -23.15 -15.84 28.89
CA MET A 8 -22.94 -15.09 27.65
C MET A 8 -23.49 -15.84 26.43
N LYS A 9 -23.25 -17.15 26.35
CA LYS A 9 -23.81 -17.99 25.27
C LYS A 9 -25.35 -18.00 25.32
N GLU A 10 -25.94 -18.11 26.49
CA GLU A 10 -27.41 -18.07 26.68
C GLU A 10 -27.97 -16.71 26.25
N ARG A 11 -27.37 -15.60 26.72
CA ARG A 11 -27.76 -14.23 26.35
C ARG A 11 -27.78 -13.98 24.85
N PHE A 12 -26.83 -14.56 24.12
CA PHE A 12 -26.74 -14.45 22.66
C PHE A 12 -27.48 -15.56 21.91
N GLY A 13 -28.28 -16.37 22.59
CA GLY A 13 -29.06 -17.46 21.99
C GLY A 13 -28.17 -18.57 21.38
N LEU A 14 -26.90 -18.65 21.77
CA LEU A 14 -25.94 -19.61 21.20
C LEU A 14 -26.23 -21.06 21.68
N LEU A 15 -27.04 -21.24 22.68
CA LEU A 15 -27.49 -22.56 23.21
C LEU A 15 -28.75 -23.06 22.54
N ASN A 16 -29.41 -22.24 21.74
CA ASN A 16 -30.64 -22.66 21.06
C ASN A 16 -30.28 -23.54 19.84
N LYS A 17 -30.76 -24.79 19.85
CA LYS A 17 -30.49 -25.76 18.77
C LYS A 17 -31.18 -25.40 17.45
N ASN A 18 -32.27 -24.62 17.49
CA ASN A 18 -33.06 -24.26 16.31
C ASN A 18 -32.74 -22.86 15.76
N ARG A 19 -31.65 -22.23 16.21
CA ARG A 19 -31.27 -20.93 15.69
C ARG A 19 -30.78 -21.06 14.23
N GLU A 20 -31.23 -20.19 13.38
CA GLU A 20 -30.58 -19.93 12.11
C GLU A 20 -29.20 -19.27 12.39
N LEU A 21 -28.13 -20.04 12.23
CA LEU A 21 -26.78 -19.60 12.58
C LEU A 21 -26.30 -18.47 11.72
N ILE A 22 -26.61 -18.52 10.46
CA ILE A 22 -26.20 -17.53 9.46
C ILE A 22 -27.20 -17.63 8.32
N ARG A 23 -27.93 -16.56 8.00
CA ARG A 23 -28.62 -16.52 6.72
C ARG A 23 -27.62 -16.25 5.60
N PRO A 24 -27.74 -16.88 4.45
CA PRO A 24 -26.93 -16.54 3.29
C PRO A 24 -27.16 -15.06 2.91
N VAL A 25 -26.07 -14.34 2.66
CA VAL A 25 -26.14 -12.98 2.14
C VAL A 25 -26.61 -13.04 0.69
N SER A 26 -27.66 -12.29 0.34
CA SER A 26 -28.22 -12.29 -1.01
C SER A 26 -27.23 -11.70 -2.04
N ALA A 27 -27.52 -11.86 -3.32
CA ALA A 27 -26.70 -11.30 -4.40
C ALA A 27 -26.74 -9.75 -4.36
N GLU A 28 -27.90 -9.20 -4.08
CA GLU A 28 -28.15 -7.75 -3.96
C GLU A 28 -27.35 -7.16 -2.79
N GLU A 29 -27.45 -7.76 -1.60
CA GLU A 29 -26.67 -7.34 -0.43
C GLU A 29 -25.17 -7.42 -0.67
N LYS A 30 -24.69 -8.45 -1.39
CA LYS A 30 -23.28 -8.54 -1.78
C LYS A 30 -22.88 -7.42 -2.73
N ALA A 31 -23.75 -7.00 -3.63
CA ALA A 31 -23.48 -5.89 -4.55
C ALA A 31 -23.41 -4.56 -3.79
N GLU A 32 -24.32 -4.31 -2.88
CA GLU A 32 -24.33 -3.12 -2.01
C GLU A 32 -23.07 -3.05 -1.14
N ILE A 33 -22.67 -4.17 -0.52
CA ILE A 33 -21.44 -4.24 0.29
C ILE A 33 -20.21 -3.93 -0.57
N ARG A 34 -20.16 -4.44 -1.80
CA ARG A 34 -19.02 -4.18 -2.69
C ARG A 34 -18.93 -2.72 -3.11
N GLU A 35 -20.06 -2.08 -3.42
CA GLU A 35 -20.08 -0.67 -3.79
C GLU A 35 -19.69 0.23 -2.61
N ALA A 36 -20.22 -0.06 -1.42
CA ALA A 36 -19.82 0.63 -0.20
C ALA A 36 -18.32 0.47 0.10
N ALA A 37 -17.77 -0.74 -0.05
CA ALA A 37 -16.35 -1.00 0.14
C ALA A 37 -15.49 -0.23 -0.87
N LYS A 38 -15.94 -0.14 -2.12
CA LYS A 38 -15.26 0.64 -3.17
C LYS A 38 -15.27 2.13 -2.84
N GLU A 39 -16.41 2.69 -2.43
CA GLU A 39 -16.50 4.09 -2.03
C GLU A 39 -15.59 4.40 -0.85
N ILE A 40 -15.58 3.55 0.18
CA ILE A 40 -14.69 3.68 1.34
C ILE A 40 -13.23 3.68 0.88
N THR A 41 -12.86 2.76 0.01
CA THR A 41 -11.49 2.65 -0.52
C THR A 41 -11.10 3.92 -1.28
N GLU A 42 -11.93 4.41 -2.21
CA GLU A 42 -11.66 5.64 -2.98
C GLU A 42 -11.51 6.88 -2.08
N ARG A 43 -12.25 6.92 -0.95
CA ARG A 43 -12.21 8.04 -0.01
C ARG A 43 -11.10 7.93 1.04
N SER A 44 -10.53 6.75 1.26
CA SER A 44 -9.50 6.53 2.28
C SER A 44 -8.10 6.89 1.80
N ILE A 45 -7.80 6.77 0.49
CA ILE A 45 -6.46 7.01 -0.05
C ILE A 45 -6.03 8.45 0.24
N THR A 46 -4.89 8.58 0.91
CA THR A 46 -4.41 9.83 1.51
C THR A 46 -3.10 10.27 0.87
N LEU A 47 -3.09 11.47 0.31
CA LEU A 47 -1.86 12.17 -0.05
C LEU A 47 -1.29 12.80 1.23
N VAL A 48 -0.17 12.25 1.72
CA VAL A 48 0.47 12.75 2.94
C VAL A 48 1.42 13.89 2.61
N ARG A 49 2.18 13.75 1.52
CA ARG A 49 3.11 14.77 1.01
C ARG A 49 3.12 14.76 -0.51
N ASP A 50 3.22 15.93 -1.11
CA ASP A 50 3.55 16.15 -2.53
C ASP A 50 4.14 17.56 -2.67
N GLU A 51 5.36 17.75 -2.15
CA GLU A 51 6.03 19.05 -2.02
C GLU A 51 6.30 19.71 -3.37
N ASP A 52 6.58 18.89 -4.40
CA ASP A 52 6.91 19.37 -5.74
C ASP A 52 5.71 19.31 -6.72
N HIS A 53 4.50 19.01 -6.23
CA HIS A 53 3.26 18.90 -7.02
C HIS A 53 3.43 17.98 -8.26
N LYS A 54 3.90 16.73 -8.01
CA LYS A 54 4.20 15.76 -9.07
C LYS A 54 3.00 14.96 -9.54
N LEU A 55 1.90 15.03 -8.82
CA LEU A 55 0.66 14.37 -9.15
C LEU A 55 -0.34 15.35 -9.76
N PRO A 56 -1.21 14.91 -10.69
CA PRO A 56 -1.32 13.56 -11.22
C PRO A 56 -0.19 13.19 -12.21
N LEU A 57 0.00 11.87 -12.44
CA LEU A 57 0.89 11.34 -13.47
C LEU A 57 0.32 11.63 -14.87
N SER A 58 1.18 11.93 -15.81
CA SER A 58 0.83 12.22 -17.20
C SER A 58 1.62 11.33 -18.16
N LEU A 59 0.94 10.67 -19.10
CA LEU A 59 1.61 9.87 -20.15
C LEU A 59 2.56 10.68 -21.04
N GLU A 60 2.40 11.99 -21.10
CA GLU A 60 3.29 12.86 -21.87
C GLU A 60 4.63 13.09 -21.17
N LYS A 61 4.65 13.09 -19.81
CA LYS A 61 5.81 13.45 -19.00
C LYS A 61 6.36 12.28 -18.19
N ASP A 62 5.51 11.32 -17.86
CA ASP A 62 5.81 10.25 -16.90
C ASP A 62 5.59 8.86 -17.52
N LYS A 63 5.90 8.72 -18.83
CA LYS A 63 5.57 7.51 -19.59
C LYS A 63 6.33 6.28 -19.12
N LYS A 64 7.62 6.44 -18.81
CA LYS A 64 8.51 5.35 -18.44
C LYS A 64 8.67 5.25 -16.93
N LEU A 65 8.08 4.22 -16.36
CA LEU A 65 8.03 4.01 -14.92
C LEU A 65 8.92 2.83 -14.49
N LEU A 66 9.56 2.98 -13.35
CA LEU A 66 10.08 1.85 -12.59
C LEU A 66 9.18 1.65 -11.36
N LEU A 67 8.57 0.48 -11.23
CA LEU A 67 7.87 0.07 -10.03
C LEU A 67 8.73 -0.87 -9.20
N VAL A 68 9.01 -0.50 -7.96
CA VAL A 68 9.76 -1.31 -7.00
C VAL A 68 8.79 -1.85 -5.95
N ALA A 69 8.53 -3.14 -5.97
CA ALA A 69 7.72 -3.82 -4.98
C ALA A 69 8.56 -4.09 -3.72
N VAL A 70 8.38 -3.29 -2.68
CA VAL A 70 9.05 -3.48 -1.39
C VAL A 70 8.23 -4.45 -0.56
N THR A 71 8.65 -5.71 -0.56
CA THR A 71 7.96 -6.81 0.11
C THR A 71 8.98 -7.79 0.70
N PRO A 72 8.66 -8.44 1.83
CA PRO A 72 9.54 -9.49 2.34
C PRO A 72 9.65 -10.62 1.32
N VAL A 73 10.84 -11.20 1.18
CA VAL A 73 11.01 -12.42 0.40
C VAL A 73 10.36 -13.56 1.16
N ALA A 74 9.29 -14.11 0.61
CA ALA A 74 8.52 -15.13 1.30
C ALA A 74 9.28 -16.44 1.39
N HIS A 75 9.41 -16.95 2.60
CA HIS A 75 9.79 -18.33 2.80
C HIS A 75 8.63 -19.24 2.37
N LYS A 76 8.94 -20.27 1.57
CA LYS A 76 7.97 -21.32 1.13
C LYS A 76 6.82 -20.85 0.22
N GLY A 77 7.05 -19.91 -0.68
CA GLY A 77 6.15 -19.64 -1.82
C GLY A 77 4.89 -18.84 -1.52
N ASN A 78 4.73 -18.27 -0.34
CA ASN A 78 3.59 -17.39 -0.06
C ASN A 78 3.89 -15.94 -0.46
N ASP A 79 3.91 -15.68 -1.75
CA ASP A 79 4.19 -14.38 -2.35
C ASP A 79 2.92 -13.57 -2.67
N ARG A 80 1.89 -13.69 -1.83
CA ARG A 80 0.59 -13.08 -2.10
C ARG A 80 0.68 -11.58 -2.36
N ASP A 81 1.45 -10.85 -1.55
CA ASP A 81 1.56 -9.40 -1.69
C ASP A 81 2.34 -9.02 -2.94
N PHE A 82 3.43 -9.70 -3.24
CA PHE A 82 4.17 -9.49 -4.48
C PHE A 82 3.32 -9.77 -5.73
N LYS A 83 2.53 -10.88 -5.75
CA LYS A 83 1.61 -11.19 -6.84
C LYS A 83 0.53 -10.10 -7.03
N ARG A 84 0.02 -9.54 -5.95
CA ARG A 84 -0.91 -8.41 -6.02
C ARG A 84 -0.28 -7.18 -6.66
N LEU A 85 0.98 -6.89 -6.33
CA LEU A 85 1.72 -5.77 -6.93
C LEU A 85 2.06 -6.03 -8.40
N GLN A 86 2.24 -7.29 -8.83
CA GLN A 86 2.33 -7.63 -10.25
C GLN A 86 1.03 -7.28 -10.98
N ASN A 87 -0.13 -7.55 -10.39
CA ASN A 87 -1.41 -7.15 -10.99
C ASN A 87 -1.55 -5.63 -11.08
N LEU A 88 -1.10 -4.89 -10.07
CA LEU A 88 -1.06 -3.41 -10.13
C LEU A 88 -0.15 -2.92 -11.26
N ARG A 89 1.04 -3.54 -11.44
CA ARG A 89 1.92 -3.26 -12.58
C ARG A 89 1.18 -3.43 -13.91
N ASP A 90 0.43 -4.53 -14.06
CA ASP A 90 -0.32 -4.82 -15.28
C ASP A 90 -1.41 -3.75 -15.56
N GLU A 91 -2.02 -3.20 -14.50
CA GLU A 91 -2.96 -2.09 -14.66
C GLU A 91 -2.27 -0.80 -15.16
N PHE A 92 -1.05 -0.48 -14.70
CA PHE A 92 -0.28 0.64 -15.26
C PHE A 92 0.01 0.42 -16.76
N VAL A 93 0.44 -0.78 -17.15
CA VAL A 93 0.71 -1.12 -18.56
C VAL A 93 -0.54 -0.97 -19.43
N LYS A 94 -1.70 -1.47 -18.96
CA LYS A 94 -2.99 -1.32 -19.66
C LYS A 94 -3.40 0.16 -19.86
N ASN A 95 -2.96 1.04 -18.96
CA ASN A 95 -3.20 2.47 -19.07
C ASN A 95 -2.15 3.22 -19.89
N GLY A 96 -1.25 2.52 -20.58
CA GLY A 96 -0.32 3.07 -21.57
C GLY A 96 1.05 3.42 -21.05
N PHE A 97 1.41 3.10 -19.81
CA PHE A 97 2.74 3.30 -19.27
C PHE A 97 3.70 2.20 -19.75
N GLU A 98 4.95 2.57 -19.94
CA GLU A 98 6.07 1.65 -20.11
C GLU A 98 6.64 1.33 -18.72
N VAL A 99 6.47 0.09 -18.26
CA VAL A 99 6.73 -0.25 -16.87
C VAL A 99 7.77 -1.34 -16.73
N ASP A 100 8.90 -1.00 -16.12
CA ASP A 100 9.80 -1.98 -15.55
C ASP A 100 9.39 -2.26 -14.11
N PHE A 101 9.44 -3.54 -13.71
CA PHE A 101 8.98 -3.98 -12.41
C PHE A 101 10.01 -4.89 -11.75
N ARG A 102 10.39 -4.55 -10.53
CA ARG A 102 11.30 -5.38 -9.75
C ARG A 102 10.86 -5.51 -8.29
N ARG A 103 11.34 -6.58 -7.67
CA ARG A 103 11.15 -6.80 -6.25
C ARG A 103 12.39 -6.32 -5.52
N ASN A 104 12.21 -5.42 -4.57
CA ASN A 104 13.24 -4.79 -3.77
C ASN A 104 14.41 -4.22 -4.60
N ILE A 105 15.25 -3.45 -3.97
CA ILE A 105 16.57 -3.06 -4.46
C ILE A 105 17.58 -3.86 -3.66
N LEU A 106 18.47 -4.56 -4.35
CA LEU A 106 19.49 -5.39 -3.71
C LEU A 106 20.74 -4.58 -3.44
N TYR A 107 21.53 -4.99 -2.46
CA TYR A 107 22.82 -4.37 -2.18
C TYR A 107 23.77 -4.42 -3.38
N GLU A 108 23.69 -5.47 -4.17
CA GLU A 108 24.48 -5.68 -5.39
C GLU A 108 24.12 -4.70 -6.51
N ASP A 109 22.95 -4.05 -6.41
CA ASP A 109 22.50 -3.02 -7.36
C ASP A 109 23.12 -1.63 -7.10
N GLN A 110 24.11 -1.51 -6.22
CA GLN A 110 24.80 -0.24 -5.98
C GLN A 110 25.40 0.30 -7.27
N GLY A 111 25.14 1.59 -7.56
CA GLY A 111 25.50 2.23 -8.83
C GLY A 111 24.37 2.21 -9.87
N TRP A 112 23.48 1.21 -9.86
CA TRP A 112 22.27 1.24 -10.68
C TRP A 112 21.27 2.29 -10.17
N GLN A 113 21.20 2.47 -8.86
CA GLN A 113 20.31 3.42 -8.20
C GLN A 113 20.55 4.85 -8.65
N ASP A 114 21.81 5.23 -8.84
CA ASP A 114 22.20 6.57 -9.27
C ASP A 114 21.72 6.86 -10.70
N ASN A 115 21.64 5.82 -11.54
CA ASN A 115 21.23 5.93 -12.94
C ASN A 115 19.72 5.69 -13.14
N ALA A 116 19.00 5.09 -12.18
CA ALA A 116 17.58 4.78 -12.35
C ALA A 116 16.75 6.02 -12.64
N THR A 117 17.01 7.13 -11.96
CA THR A 117 16.31 8.40 -12.19
C THR A 117 16.73 9.11 -13.48
N GLU A 118 17.79 8.68 -14.14
CA GLU A 118 18.15 9.14 -15.49
C GLU A 118 17.38 8.38 -16.57
N VAL A 119 17.11 7.08 -16.31
CA VAL A 119 16.47 6.16 -17.25
C VAL A 119 14.94 6.25 -17.20
N TYR A 120 14.38 6.46 -16.00
CA TYR A 120 12.92 6.48 -15.78
C TYR A 120 12.41 7.90 -15.49
N ASP A 121 11.21 8.18 -15.96
CA ASP A 121 10.54 9.46 -15.67
C ASP A 121 10.10 9.51 -14.20
N LYS A 122 9.63 8.38 -13.64
CA LYS A 122 9.33 8.19 -12.22
C LYS A 122 9.77 6.83 -11.71
N VAL A 123 10.16 6.80 -10.45
CA VAL A 123 10.45 5.59 -9.68
C VAL A 123 9.42 5.50 -8.54
N ILE A 124 8.57 4.48 -8.57
CA ILE A 124 7.47 4.32 -7.61
C ILE A 124 7.76 3.12 -6.71
N PHE A 125 7.98 3.37 -5.43
CA PHE A 125 8.15 2.34 -4.43
C PHE A 125 6.79 1.95 -3.85
N LEU A 126 6.41 0.70 -4.02
CA LEU A 126 5.16 0.10 -3.57
C LEU A 126 5.44 -0.73 -2.31
N VAL A 127 5.22 -0.16 -1.13
CA VAL A 127 5.60 -0.78 0.14
C VAL A 127 4.42 -1.54 0.73
N ALA A 128 4.41 -2.86 0.55
CA ALA A 128 3.35 -3.73 1.04
C ALA A 128 3.77 -4.39 2.37
N ARG A 129 3.72 -3.61 3.45
CA ARG A 129 4.13 -4.08 4.77
C ARG A 129 3.07 -3.74 5.82
N ASN A 130 2.68 -4.76 6.58
CA ASN A 130 1.78 -4.66 7.71
C ASN A 130 2.45 -5.20 8.97
N THR A 131 1.99 -4.72 10.13
CA THR A 131 2.33 -5.35 11.41
C THR A 131 1.71 -6.73 11.49
N HIS A 132 2.48 -7.73 11.86
CA HIS A 132 2.01 -9.08 12.16
C HIS A 132 2.31 -9.42 13.61
N THR A 133 1.28 -9.71 14.38
CA THR A 133 1.47 -10.40 15.64
C THR A 133 1.88 -11.86 15.38
N PRO A 134 2.91 -12.40 16.04
CA PRO A 134 3.61 -11.91 17.24
C PRO A 134 4.95 -11.20 16.98
N PHE A 135 5.25 -10.74 15.78
CA PHE A 135 6.59 -10.31 15.37
C PHE A 135 7.00 -8.89 15.82
N GLY A 136 6.23 -8.25 16.70
CA GLY A 136 6.61 -6.95 17.28
C GLY A 136 6.40 -5.75 16.35
N PRO A 137 7.22 -4.70 16.48
CA PRO A 137 7.07 -3.48 15.71
C PRO A 137 7.29 -3.70 14.21
N LEU A 138 6.76 -2.79 13.41
CA LEU A 138 6.97 -2.80 11.98
C LEU A 138 8.47 -2.56 11.69
N GLN A 139 9.11 -3.52 11.02
CA GLN A 139 10.51 -3.41 10.62
C GLN A 139 10.69 -3.82 9.17
N LEU A 140 11.53 -3.08 8.46
CA LEU A 140 11.98 -3.40 7.11
C LEU A 140 13.39 -3.97 7.21
N TRP A 141 13.61 -5.15 6.65
CA TRP A 141 14.84 -5.92 6.80
C TRP A 141 15.54 -6.11 5.45
N ASP A 142 16.84 -6.33 5.50
CA ASP A 142 17.68 -6.72 4.34
C ASP A 142 17.35 -5.91 3.06
N ASP A 143 16.85 -6.57 2.03
CA ASP A 143 16.52 -5.95 0.74
C ASP A 143 15.43 -4.89 0.83
N GLU A 144 14.48 -5.01 1.79
CA GLU A 144 13.49 -3.96 2.05
C GLU A 144 14.19 -2.68 2.56
N ALA A 145 15.16 -2.84 3.47
CA ALA A 145 15.95 -1.72 4.00
C ALA A 145 16.82 -1.07 2.92
N GLN A 146 17.39 -1.86 2.00
CA GLN A 146 18.09 -1.34 0.82
C GLN A 146 17.17 -0.52 -0.08
N SER A 147 15.94 -0.99 -0.27
CA SER A 147 14.93 -0.25 -1.05
C SER A 147 14.55 1.09 -0.39
N VAL A 148 14.50 1.14 0.94
CA VAL A 148 14.30 2.39 1.69
C VAL A 148 15.46 3.35 1.48
N TRP A 149 16.70 2.84 1.60
CA TRP A 149 17.89 3.65 1.39
C TRP A 149 17.91 4.22 -0.03
N ALA A 150 17.61 3.40 -1.04
CA ALA A 150 17.51 3.82 -2.43
C ALA A 150 16.50 4.94 -2.64
N ALA A 151 15.27 4.79 -2.11
CA ALA A 151 14.22 5.80 -2.21
C ALA A 151 14.62 7.14 -1.59
N ASN A 152 15.37 7.11 -0.47
CA ASN A 152 15.86 8.31 0.20
C ASN A 152 17.12 8.93 -0.42
N SER A 153 17.82 8.20 -1.29
CA SER A 153 19.09 8.65 -1.92
C SER A 153 18.90 9.15 -3.35
N MET A 154 17.94 8.58 -4.11
CA MET A 154 17.63 8.97 -5.49
C MET A 154 17.13 10.41 -5.60
N ASP A 155 17.09 10.94 -6.83
CA ASP A 155 16.47 12.24 -7.12
C ASP A 155 15.02 12.27 -6.66
N LYS A 156 14.79 13.01 -5.60
CA LYS A 156 13.49 13.12 -4.91
C LYS A 156 12.39 13.72 -5.77
N SER A 157 12.74 14.41 -6.85
CA SER A 157 11.77 14.95 -7.81
C SER A 157 11.11 13.86 -8.66
N LYS A 158 11.71 12.68 -8.72
CA LYS A 158 11.23 11.53 -9.51
C LYS A 158 10.71 10.38 -8.65
N VAL A 159 10.98 10.39 -7.34
CA VAL A 159 10.59 9.31 -6.44
C VAL A 159 9.20 9.55 -5.86
N ILE A 160 8.36 8.52 -5.93
CA ILE A 160 7.06 8.43 -5.27
C ILE A 160 7.06 7.19 -4.38
N VAL A 161 6.64 7.32 -3.13
CA VAL A 161 6.46 6.18 -2.23
C VAL A 161 5.00 6.00 -1.89
N ILE A 162 4.50 4.78 -2.03
CA ILE A 162 3.13 4.40 -1.76
C ILE A 162 3.13 3.27 -0.72
N SER A 163 2.66 3.58 0.49
CA SER A 163 2.42 2.56 1.52
C SER A 163 1.07 1.90 1.30
N LEU A 164 1.11 0.58 1.09
CA LEU A 164 -0.05 -0.28 0.87
C LEU A 164 -0.43 -1.05 2.15
N GLY A 165 -0.16 -0.47 3.30
CA GLY A 165 -0.42 -1.11 4.58
C GLY A 165 -0.39 -0.13 5.74
N SER A 166 0.59 -0.27 6.60
CA SER A 166 0.73 0.57 7.79
C SER A 166 1.01 2.03 7.45
N PRO A 167 0.28 3.00 8.01
CA PRO A 167 0.53 4.42 7.79
C PRO A 167 1.84 4.93 8.42
N TYR A 168 2.40 4.20 9.39
CA TYR A 168 3.59 4.63 10.14
C TYR A 168 4.89 4.51 9.34
N ILE A 169 4.92 3.72 8.26
CA ILE A 169 6.10 3.51 7.41
C ILE A 169 6.69 4.83 6.92
N GLY A 170 5.84 5.82 6.59
CA GLY A 170 6.28 7.09 6.04
C GLY A 170 7.23 7.87 6.94
N ASN A 171 6.93 7.94 8.23
CA ASN A 171 7.73 8.69 9.20
C ASN A 171 8.99 7.95 9.64
N GLU A 172 8.89 6.61 9.73
CA GLU A 172 10.01 5.81 10.21
C GLU A 172 11.10 5.62 9.15
N TYR A 173 10.69 5.50 7.87
CA TYR A 173 11.59 5.06 6.82
C TYR A 173 11.73 6.00 5.62
N PHE A 174 10.72 6.83 5.34
CA PHE A 174 10.67 7.66 4.13
C PHE A 174 10.53 9.16 4.41
N GLU A 175 11.20 9.65 5.45
CA GLU A 175 11.11 11.06 5.87
C GLU A 175 11.61 12.06 4.82
N ARG A 176 12.57 11.64 3.97
CA ARG A 176 13.19 12.49 2.94
C ARG A 176 12.46 12.47 1.61
N VAL A 177 11.49 11.57 1.43
CA VAL A 177 10.73 11.46 0.19
C VAL A 177 9.71 12.58 0.11
N LYS A 178 9.67 13.29 -1.02
CA LYS A 178 8.79 14.45 -1.22
C LYS A 178 7.36 14.10 -1.60
N THR A 179 7.13 12.94 -2.24
CA THR A 179 5.79 12.48 -2.63
C THR A 179 5.49 11.15 -1.95
N TYR A 180 4.54 11.18 -1.01
CA TYR A 180 4.19 10.01 -0.18
C TYR A 180 2.67 9.85 -0.03
N ILE A 181 2.21 8.63 -0.30
CA ILE A 181 0.79 8.25 -0.31
C ILE A 181 0.55 7.06 0.63
N ASN A 182 -0.54 7.10 1.41
CA ASN A 182 -1.05 5.96 2.17
C ASN A 182 -2.34 5.44 1.56
N THR A 183 -2.43 4.12 1.38
CA THR A 183 -3.63 3.44 0.89
C THR A 183 -4.29 2.54 1.92
N TYR A 184 -3.58 2.19 2.99
CA TYR A 184 -4.03 1.36 4.13
C TYR A 184 -4.38 -0.08 3.77
N SER A 185 -4.36 -0.46 2.50
CA SER A 185 -4.67 -1.80 2.01
C SER A 185 -3.88 -2.13 0.74
N ASN A 186 -3.66 -3.43 0.51
CA ASN A 186 -3.02 -3.99 -0.69
C ASN A 186 -3.97 -4.98 -1.38
N ASP A 187 -5.19 -4.56 -1.70
CA ASP A 187 -6.18 -5.35 -2.43
C ASP A 187 -6.49 -4.77 -3.82
N ALA A 188 -7.24 -5.52 -4.63
CA ALA A 188 -7.54 -5.13 -6.01
C ALA A 188 -8.38 -3.85 -6.11
N SER A 189 -9.28 -3.60 -5.15
CA SER A 189 -10.09 -2.37 -5.13
C SER A 189 -9.24 -1.15 -4.83
N THR A 190 -8.29 -1.29 -3.90
CA THR A 190 -7.30 -0.27 -3.59
C THR A 190 -6.40 0.04 -4.79
N HIS A 191 -5.93 -0.98 -5.51
CA HIS A 191 -5.11 -0.79 -6.71
C HIS A 191 -5.86 -0.01 -7.80
N SER A 192 -7.13 -0.38 -8.06
CA SER A 192 -7.95 0.32 -9.03
C SER A 192 -8.20 1.79 -8.64
N ALA A 193 -8.55 2.04 -7.37
CA ALA A 193 -8.76 3.40 -6.87
C ALA A 193 -7.48 4.23 -6.90
N LEU A 194 -6.35 3.66 -6.46
CA LEU A 194 -5.04 4.29 -6.48
C LEU A 194 -4.65 4.73 -7.89
N LEU A 195 -4.76 3.84 -8.87
CA LEU A 195 -4.40 4.16 -10.25
C LEU A 195 -5.26 5.31 -10.80
N ARG A 196 -6.57 5.29 -10.57
CA ARG A 196 -7.48 6.38 -11.00
C ARG A 196 -7.11 7.72 -10.33
N ILE A 197 -6.69 7.69 -9.07
CA ILE A 197 -6.23 8.90 -8.35
C ILE A 197 -4.90 9.37 -8.91
N LEU A 198 -3.94 8.47 -9.14
CA LEU A 198 -2.64 8.83 -9.73
C LEU A 198 -2.77 9.43 -11.13
N LEU A 199 -3.79 9.02 -11.90
CA LEU A 199 -4.12 9.57 -13.22
C LEU A 199 -4.99 10.85 -13.18
N GLY A 200 -5.30 11.36 -11.99
CA GLY A 200 -6.15 12.55 -11.83
C GLY A 200 -7.64 12.34 -12.16
N GLN A 201 -8.08 11.09 -12.33
CA GLN A 201 -9.49 10.76 -12.58
C GLN A 201 -10.34 10.84 -11.30
N LEU A 202 -9.72 10.75 -10.15
CA LEU A 202 -10.31 10.92 -8.83
C LEU A 202 -9.41 11.81 -7.97
N PRO A 203 -9.98 12.68 -7.11
CA PRO A 203 -9.21 13.47 -6.18
C PRO A 203 -8.81 12.65 -4.95
N PHE A 204 -7.69 13.03 -4.31
CA PHE A 204 -7.39 12.59 -2.95
C PHE A 204 -8.40 13.16 -1.97
N LYS A 205 -9.08 12.30 -1.19
CA LYS A 205 -10.07 12.70 -0.17
C LYS A 205 -9.70 12.25 1.23
N GLY A 206 -8.79 11.28 1.34
CA GLY A 206 -8.38 10.71 2.62
C GLY A 206 -7.65 11.72 3.49
N LYS A 207 -7.84 11.58 4.80
CA LYS A 207 -7.08 12.26 5.83
C LYS A 207 -6.37 11.22 6.68
N SER A 208 -5.10 11.46 7.03
CA SER A 208 -4.36 10.52 7.86
C SER A 208 -5.07 10.34 9.21
N PRO A 209 -5.37 9.08 9.62
CA PRO A 209 -5.93 8.80 10.93
C PRO A 209 -4.89 8.91 12.06
N VAL A 210 -3.62 9.10 11.71
CA VAL A 210 -2.49 9.21 12.63
C VAL A 210 -1.72 10.49 12.33
N ASN A 211 -1.12 11.06 13.37
CA ASN A 211 -0.24 12.21 13.20
C ASN A 211 1.10 11.72 12.63
N LEU A 212 1.38 12.09 11.39
CA LEU A 212 2.61 11.76 10.67
C LEU A 212 3.64 12.91 10.70
N GLU A 213 3.35 14.01 11.39
CA GLU A 213 4.28 15.14 11.54
C GLU A 213 5.24 14.96 12.74
N HIS A 214 4.95 14.06 13.66
CA HIS A 214 5.82 13.76 14.79
C HIS A 214 7.05 12.97 14.31
N LYS A 215 8.21 13.65 14.30
CA LYS A 215 9.50 12.98 14.18
C LYS A 215 9.71 12.14 15.43
N LEU A 216 9.78 10.83 15.28
CA LEU A 216 10.04 9.91 16.40
C LEU A 216 11.46 10.08 16.98
N PHE A 217 12.36 10.70 16.23
CA PHE A 217 13.75 10.97 16.66
C PHE A 217 14.16 12.39 16.24
N THR A 218 14.18 13.29 17.21
CA THR A 218 15.00 14.52 17.16
C THR A 218 16.39 14.14 17.66
N PHE A 219 17.36 13.99 16.79
CA PHE A 219 18.78 13.98 17.16
C PHE A 219 19.31 15.39 17.17
#